data_c96d420196418a9f05c7d72c43947f2b
#
_entry.id   c96d420196418a9f05c7d72c43947f2b
#
_cell.length_a   1.000
_cell.length_b   1.000
_cell.length_c   1.000
_cell.angle_alpha   90.00
_cell.angle_beta   90.00
_cell.angle_gamma   90.00
#
_symmetry.space_group_name_H-M   'P 1'
#
loop_
_entity.id
_entity.type
_entity.pdbx_description
1 polymer ?
#
loop_
_entity_poly.entity_id
_entity_poly.type
_entity_poly.pdbx_seq_one_letter_code
_entity_poly.pdbx_strand_id
1 'polypeptide(L)'
;MQNFGIYIIGDEILSGKRQDKHLSKAIELLSARGLQLAWASYLGDIPAQITASLKASMERNQQNSDIVFSFGGIGATPDDFTRQCAADAAGVPLARHAGAVANIEAQYGEGAYPKRVLMADFPQGAALIPNPVNRVAGFSIHQHYFVPGFPEMAHPMMEWVLDTHYAHLFHQTKYLEQSIIVESGVESRLIDLMNTVITEFDVKVFSLPKLKPNPHVELGAKGAPDKVLQAMVALKAGVKDLGFTWRDFTAS
;
A
#
# COMPACT_ATOMS: atom_id res chain seq x y z
N MET A 1 11.36 11.80 0.82
CA MET A 1 11.06 10.43 1.31
C MET A 1 10.25 9.74 0.23
N GLN A 2 10.59 8.53 -0.18
CA GLN A 2 9.81 7.79 -1.18
C GLN A 2 8.48 7.34 -0.55
N ASN A 3 7.37 7.54 -1.27
CA ASN A 3 6.05 7.13 -0.83
C ASN A 3 5.66 5.81 -1.50
N PHE A 4 5.06 4.91 -0.74
CA PHE A 4 4.47 3.70 -1.30
C PHE A 4 2.96 3.88 -1.42
N GLY A 5 2.44 3.63 -2.62
CA GLY A 5 1.01 3.69 -2.91
C GLY A 5 0.49 2.38 -3.48
N ILE A 6 -0.80 2.13 -3.36
CA ILE A 6 -1.43 0.97 -3.98
C ILE A 6 -2.74 1.33 -4.69
N TYR A 7 -2.98 0.65 -5.81
CA TYR A 7 -4.27 0.51 -6.45
C TYR A 7 -4.79 -0.92 -6.27
N ILE A 8 -6.06 -1.05 -5.92
CA ILE A 8 -6.79 -2.30 -5.88
C ILE A 8 -7.92 -2.18 -6.90
N ILE A 9 -7.84 -2.96 -7.97
CA ILE A 9 -8.71 -2.85 -9.15
C ILE A 9 -9.56 -4.11 -9.25
N GLY A 10 -10.88 -3.92 -9.28
CA GLY A 10 -11.84 -4.99 -9.46
C GLY A 10 -13.22 -4.63 -8.93
N ASP A 11 -14.24 -4.76 -9.76
CA ASP A 11 -15.65 -4.55 -9.41
C ASP A 11 -16.13 -5.51 -8.32
N GLU A 12 -15.55 -6.73 -8.23
CA GLU A 12 -15.91 -7.71 -7.21
C GLU A 12 -15.50 -7.28 -5.80
N ILE A 13 -14.48 -6.45 -5.68
CA ILE A 13 -14.06 -5.85 -4.40
C ILE A 13 -15.03 -4.73 -4.02
N LEU A 14 -15.32 -3.83 -4.96
CA LEU A 14 -16.22 -2.70 -4.73
C LEU A 14 -17.66 -3.13 -4.45
N SER A 15 -18.12 -4.21 -5.09
CA SER A 15 -19.45 -4.78 -4.87
C SER A 15 -19.56 -5.64 -3.61
N GLY A 16 -18.42 -5.90 -2.93
CA GLY A 16 -18.39 -6.77 -1.75
C GLY A 16 -18.53 -8.27 -2.03
N LYS A 17 -18.51 -8.69 -3.30
CA LYS A 17 -18.51 -10.12 -3.69
C LYS A 17 -17.25 -10.84 -3.23
N ARG A 18 -16.13 -10.13 -3.17
CA ARG A 18 -14.87 -10.60 -2.59
C ARG A 18 -14.37 -9.59 -1.58
N GLN A 19 -13.81 -10.10 -0.49
CA GLN A 19 -13.13 -9.27 0.50
C GLN A 19 -11.72 -8.96 0.01
N ASP A 20 -11.31 -7.69 0.09
CA ASP A 20 -9.94 -7.31 -0.16
C ASP A 20 -8.96 -7.93 0.85
N LYS A 21 -7.88 -8.48 0.34
CA LYS A 21 -6.75 -9.03 1.12
C LYS A 21 -5.43 -8.33 0.80
N HIS A 22 -5.44 -7.39 -0.15
CA HIS A 22 -4.21 -6.74 -0.63
C HIS A 22 -3.79 -5.60 0.28
N LEU A 23 -4.72 -4.76 0.74
CA LEU A 23 -4.40 -3.61 1.59
C LEU A 23 -3.70 -4.05 2.88
N SER A 24 -4.29 -5.00 3.61
CA SER A 24 -3.72 -5.48 4.88
C SER A 24 -2.35 -6.12 4.68
N LYS A 25 -2.20 -6.92 3.61
CA LYS A 25 -0.91 -7.58 3.31
C LYS A 25 0.15 -6.60 2.83
N ALA A 26 -0.22 -5.60 2.03
CA ALA A 26 0.71 -4.54 1.62
C ALA A 26 1.24 -3.76 2.84
N ILE A 27 0.37 -3.40 3.78
CA ILE A 27 0.76 -2.77 5.04
C ILE A 27 1.73 -3.67 5.83
N GLU A 28 1.40 -4.95 5.98
CA GLU A 28 2.26 -5.94 6.67
C GLU A 28 3.65 -6.03 6.02
N LEU A 29 3.72 -6.22 4.69
CA LEU A 29 4.97 -6.36 3.95
C LEU A 29 5.85 -5.12 4.03
N LEU A 30 5.25 -3.93 3.94
CA LEU A 30 5.95 -2.66 4.06
C LEU A 30 6.43 -2.45 5.50
N SER A 31 5.56 -2.65 6.50
CA SER A 31 5.90 -2.45 7.92
C SER A 31 7.01 -3.38 8.38
N ALA A 32 7.01 -4.66 7.94
CA ALA A 32 8.08 -5.62 8.23
C ALA A 32 9.45 -5.15 7.71
N ARG A 33 9.47 -4.24 6.74
CA ARG A 33 10.69 -3.65 6.14
C ARG A 33 10.98 -2.22 6.64
N GLY A 34 10.23 -1.74 7.63
CA GLY A 34 10.37 -0.37 8.15
C GLY A 34 9.87 0.70 7.18
N LEU A 35 9.01 0.31 6.22
CA LEU A 35 8.39 1.18 5.23
C LEU A 35 6.92 1.43 5.59
N GLN A 36 6.33 2.47 5.02
CA GLN A 36 4.93 2.83 5.28
C GLN A 36 4.15 3.02 3.98
N LEU A 37 2.90 2.55 3.99
CA LEU A 37 1.96 2.86 2.94
C LEU A 37 1.49 4.31 3.10
N ALA A 38 1.65 5.11 2.06
CA ALA A 38 1.25 6.52 2.06
C ALA A 38 -0.21 6.71 1.65
N TRP A 39 -0.68 5.91 0.69
CA TRP A 39 -2.04 5.96 0.19
C TRP A 39 -2.49 4.64 -0.43
N ALA A 40 -3.81 4.41 -0.45
CA ALA A 40 -4.47 3.32 -1.14
C ALA A 40 -5.68 3.85 -1.90
N SER A 41 -5.97 3.29 -3.07
CA SER A 41 -7.15 3.63 -3.87
C SER A 41 -7.79 2.37 -4.43
N TYR A 42 -9.11 2.30 -4.33
CA TYR A 42 -9.93 1.24 -4.92
C TYR A 42 -10.57 1.76 -6.20
N LEU A 43 -10.45 1.01 -7.28
CA LEU A 43 -10.99 1.35 -8.59
C LEU A 43 -11.85 0.19 -9.11
N GLY A 44 -12.95 0.51 -9.78
CA GLY A 44 -13.70 -0.46 -10.58
C GLY A 44 -13.02 -0.72 -11.92
N ASP A 45 -13.54 -1.71 -12.65
CA ASP A 45 -13.06 -2.08 -13.99
C ASP A 45 -13.53 -1.09 -15.06
N ILE A 46 -13.29 0.20 -14.83
CA ILE A 46 -13.65 1.32 -15.71
C ILE A 46 -12.38 1.89 -16.34
N PRO A 47 -12.09 1.62 -17.64
CA PRO A 47 -10.84 1.99 -18.30
C PRO A 47 -10.47 3.46 -18.16
N ALA A 48 -11.43 4.37 -18.32
CA ALA A 48 -11.17 5.80 -18.22
C ALA A 48 -10.70 6.23 -16.84
N GLN A 49 -11.25 5.62 -15.75
CA GLN A 49 -10.87 5.92 -14.38
C GLN A 49 -9.49 5.33 -14.06
N ILE A 50 -9.25 4.08 -14.49
CA ILE A 50 -7.95 3.41 -14.29
C ILE A 50 -6.85 4.22 -14.99
N THR A 51 -7.03 4.55 -16.27
CA THR A 51 -6.06 5.34 -17.06
C THR A 51 -5.79 6.69 -16.42
N ALA A 52 -6.83 7.44 -16.02
CA ALA A 52 -6.67 8.75 -15.39
C ALA A 52 -5.91 8.65 -14.05
N SER A 53 -6.23 7.65 -13.22
CA SER A 53 -5.57 7.43 -11.94
C SER A 53 -4.09 7.06 -12.11
N LEU A 54 -3.78 6.14 -13.01
CA LEU A 54 -2.41 5.73 -13.33
C LEU A 54 -1.60 6.89 -13.91
N LYS A 55 -2.18 7.66 -14.84
CA LYS A 55 -1.53 8.84 -15.42
C LYS A 55 -1.19 9.87 -14.33
N ALA A 56 -2.14 10.19 -13.46
CA ALA A 56 -1.92 11.13 -12.36
C ALA A 56 -0.82 10.65 -11.40
N SER A 57 -0.73 9.35 -11.09
CA SER A 57 0.34 8.83 -10.24
C SER A 57 1.69 8.77 -10.94
N MET A 58 1.74 8.46 -12.26
CA MET A 58 2.96 8.49 -13.05
C MET A 58 3.51 9.91 -13.22
N GLU A 59 2.64 10.92 -13.38
CA GLU A 59 3.03 12.33 -13.42
C GLU A 59 3.58 12.81 -12.07
N ARG A 60 2.94 12.43 -10.96
CA ARG A 60 3.48 12.72 -9.60
C ARG A 60 4.82 12.04 -9.37
N ASN A 61 5.03 10.86 -9.93
CA ASN A 61 6.28 10.12 -9.79
C ASN A 61 7.48 10.88 -10.38
N GLN A 62 7.31 11.63 -11.46
CA GLN A 62 8.35 12.48 -12.02
C GLN A 62 8.84 13.56 -11.02
N GLN A 63 8.00 13.93 -10.05
CA GLN A 63 8.29 14.95 -9.05
C GLN A 63 8.69 14.37 -7.67
N ASN A 64 8.09 13.24 -7.25
CA ASN A 64 8.14 12.73 -5.88
C ASN A 64 8.65 11.29 -5.72
N SER A 65 8.97 10.58 -6.81
CA SER A 65 9.47 9.18 -6.78
C SER A 65 8.53 8.22 -6.03
N ASP A 66 7.22 8.32 -6.25
CA ASP A 66 6.27 7.36 -5.69
C ASP A 66 6.50 5.96 -6.26
N ILE A 67 6.43 4.94 -5.40
CA ILE A 67 6.48 3.54 -5.75
C ILE A 67 5.07 2.99 -5.62
N VAL A 68 4.50 2.49 -6.73
CA VAL A 68 3.08 2.14 -6.77
C VAL A 68 2.90 0.67 -7.13
N PHE A 69 2.14 -0.07 -6.32
CA PHE A 69 1.68 -1.41 -6.66
C PHE A 69 0.23 -1.38 -7.11
N SER A 70 -0.08 -2.08 -8.20
CA SER A 70 -1.43 -2.22 -8.73
C SER A 70 -1.83 -3.69 -8.73
N PHE A 71 -2.92 -4.00 -8.07
CA PHE A 71 -3.45 -5.35 -7.91
C PHE A 71 -4.72 -5.51 -8.74
N GLY A 72 -4.74 -6.48 -9.67
CA GLY A 72 -5.91 -6.81 -10.48
C GLY A 72 -5.88 -6.31 -11.92
N GLY A 73 -6.78 -6.86 -12.73
CA GLY A 73 -7.06 -6.45 -14.11
C GLY A 73 -5.95 -6.71 -15.15
N ILE A 74 -4.99 -7.62 -14.88
CA ILE A 74 -3.90 -7.95 -15.81
C ILE A 74 -4.05 -9.30 -16.51
N GLY A 75 -5.16 -9.99 -16.33
CA GLY A 75 -5.48 -11.26 -16.98
C GLY A 75 -5.80 -11.11 -18.47
N ALA A 76 -6.49 -12.12 -19.02
CA ALA A 76 -6.89 -12.15 -20.43
C ALA A 76 -8.42 -12.20 -20.63
N THR A 77 -9.19 -11.92 -19.57
CA THR A 77 -10.64 -11.83 -19.66
C THR A 77 -11.08 -10.45 -20.18
N PRO A 78 -12.28 -10.32 -20.72
CA PRO A 78 -12.72 -9.04 -21.34
C PRO A 78 -12.80 -7.85 -20.40
N ASP A 79 -12.81 -8.09 -19.09
CA ASP A 79 -12.81 -7.10 -18.02
C ASP A 79 -11.40 -6.76 -17.49
N ASP A 80 -10.35 -7.40 -18.00
CA ASP A 80 -8.96 -7.12 -17.63
C ASP A 80 -8.39 -5.93 -18.43
N PHE A 81 -8.66 -4.71 -17.98
CA PHE A 81 -8.26 -3.50 -18.69
C PHE A 81 -6.91 -2.91 -18.24
N THR A 82 -6.37 -3.31 -17.10
CA THR A 82 -5.22 -2.64 -16.45
C THR A 82 -3.98 -2.57 -17.36
N ARG A 83 -3.71 -3.59 -18.17
CA ARG A 83 -2.54 -3.61 -19.09
C ARG A 83 -2.63 -2.52 -20.15
N GLN A 84 -3.80 -2.39 -20.80
CA GLN A 84 -4.04 -1.32 -21.78
C GLN A 84 -4.04 0.05 -21.12
N CYS A 85 -4.73 0.19 -19.98
CA CYS A 85 -4.76 1.45 -19.23
C CYS A 85 -3.37 1.91 -18.79
N ALA A 86 -2.50 0.97 -18.40
CA ALA A 86 -1.10 1.29 -18.06
C ALA A 86 -0.30 1.77 -19.28
N ALA A 87 -0.51 1.16 -20.46
CA ALA A 87 0.11 1.60 -21.70
C ALA A 87 -0.34 3.00 -22.10
N ASP A 88 -1.66 3.26 -22.04
CA ASP A 88 -2.25 4.56 -22.34
C ASP A 88 -1.76 5.65 -21.38
N ALA A 89 -1.69 5.33 -20.08
CA ALA A 89 -1.18 6.25 -19.06
C ALA A 89 0.30 6.58 -19.23
N ALA A 90 1.11 5.61 -19.65
CA ALA A 90 2.53 5.78 -19.93
C ALA A 90 2.81 6.42 -21.31
N GLY A 91 1.79 6.57 -22.17
CA GLY A 91 1.96 7.12 -23.52
C GLY A 91 2.73 6.21 -24.47
N VAL A 92 2.67 4.89 -24.26
CA VAL A 92 3.35 3.89 -25.09
C VAL A 92 2.36 2.84 -25.65
N PRO A 93 2.65 2.18 -26.77
CA PRO A 93 1.77 1.12 -27.25
C PRO A 93 1.83 -0.11 -26.36
N LEU A 94 0.75 -0.91 -26.37
CA LEU A 94 0.74 -2.28 -25.85
C LEU A 94 1.48 -3.17 -26.84
N ALA A 95 2.43 -3.97 -26.38
CA ALA A 95 3.28 -4.83 -27.22
C ALA A 95 3.49 -6.21 -26.59
N ARG A 96 3.64 -7.22 -27.45
CA ARG A 96 3.93 -8.59 -27.03
C ARG A 96 5.34 -8.68 -26.44
N HIS A 97 5.45 -9.06 -25.15
CA HIS A 97 6.73 -9.20 -24.46
C HIS A 97 7.28 -10.63 -24.61
N ALA A 98 8.40 -10.79 -25.33
CA ALA A 98 8.96 -12.11 -25.65
C ALA A 98 9.23 -12.99 -24.41
N GLY A 99 9.79 -12.42 -23.34
CA GLY A 99 10.05 -13.17 -22.11
C GLY A 99 8.76 -13.62 -21.39
N ALA A 100 7.68 -12.83 -21.47
CA ALA A 100 6.39 -13.22 -20.91
C ALA A 100 5.74 -14.33 -21.74
N VAL A 101 5.88 -14.29 -23.07
CA VAL A 101 5.45 -15.39 -23.96
C VAL A 101 6.15 -16.68 -23.57
N ALA A 102 7.48 -16.67 -23.45
CA ALA A 102 8.26 -17.84 -23.07
C ALA A 102 7.82 -18.43 -21.71
N ASN A 103 7.50 -17.57 -20.73
CA ASN A 103 6.99 -18.02 -19.45
C ASN A 103 5.61 -18.69 -19.56
N ILE A 104 4.70 -18.12 -20.37
CA ILE A 104 3.35 -18.67 -20.59
C ILE A 104 3.44 -20.01 -21.37
N GLU A 105 4.28 -20.10 -22.39
CA GLU A 105 4.53 -21.33 -23.14
C GLU A 105 5.13 -22.41 -22.24
N ALA A 106 6.11 -22.06 -21.41
CA ALA A 106 6.70 -22.98 -20.45
C ALA A 106 5.68 -23.51 -19.42
N GLN A 107 4.67 -22.72 -19.09
CA GLN A 107 3.63 -23.07 -18.12
C GLN A 107 2.50 -23.92 -18.76
N TYR A 108 2.07 -23.59 -19.98
CA TYR A 108 0.83 -24.11 -20.55
C TYR A 108 1.04 -24.91 -21.85
N GLY A 109 2.26 -24.93 -22.41
CA GLY A 109 2.53 -25.61 -23.69
C GLY A 109 1.62 -25.12 -24.81
N GLU A 110 1.03 -26.03 -25.57
CA GLU A 110 0.07 -25.69 -26.63
C GLU A 110 -1.17 -24.96 -26.14
N GLY A 111 -1.56 -25.13 -24.86
CA GLY A 111 -2.66 -24.42 -24.24
C GLY A 111 -2.39 -22.92 -23.99
N ALA A 112 -1.19 -22.41 -24.31
CA ALA A 112 -0.87 -20.98 -24.28
C ALA A 112 -1.69 -20.21 -25.33
N TYR A 113 -1.95 -20.84 -26.48
CA TYR A 113 -2.59 -20.20 -27.62
C TYR A 113 -4.07 -20.60 -27.78
N PRO A 114 -4.90 -19.73 -28.36
CA PRO A 114 -4.58 -18.35 -28.75
C PRO A 114 -4.78 -17.33 -27.62
N LYS A 115 -5.35 -17.74 -26.46
CA LYS A 115 -5.89 -16.79 -25.46
C LYS A 115 -4.91 -16.42 -24.36
N ARG A 116 -4.24 -17.41 -23.74
CA ARG A 116 -3.36 -17.12 -22.59
C ARG A 116 -2.17 -16.24 -22.93
N VAL A 117 -1.68 -16.37 -24.16
CA VAL A 117 -0.58 -15.53 -24.66
C VAL A 117 -0.90 -14.03 -24.67
N LEU A 118 -2.19 -13.65 -24.65
CA LEU A 118 -2.61 -12.26 -24.51
C LEU A 118 -2.17 -11.64 -23.18
N MET A 119 -1.94 -12.44 -22.13
CA MET A 119 -1.38 -11.98 -20.87
C MET A 119 0.08 -11.52 -20.98
N ALA A 120 0.73 -11.77 -22.13
CA ALA A 120 2.08 -11.29 -22.43
C ALA A 120 2.08 -9.92 -23.16
N ASP A 121 0.93 -9.31 -23.40
CA ASP A 121 0.85 -7.98 -23.99
C ASP A 121 0.97 -6.94 -22.87
N PHE A 122 2.12 -6.26 -22.82
CA PHE A 122 2.46 -5.25 -21.81
C PHE A 122 2.75 -3.89 -22.46
N PRO A 123 2.74 -2.79 -21.69
CA PRO A 123 3.27 -1.51 -22.18
C PRO A 123 4.67 -1.68 -22.74
N GLN A 124 4.96 -1.10 -23.90
CA GLN A 124 6.29 -1.18 -24.52
C GLN A 124 7.36 -0.65 -23.56
N GLY A 125 8.42 -1.44 -23.36
CA GLY A 125 9.50 -1.10 -22.43
C GLY A 125 9.25 -1.56 -20.98
N ALA A 126 8.14 -2.25 -20.71
CA ALA A 126 7.89 -2.82 -19.38
C ALA A 126 8.94 -3.89 -19.02
N ALA A 127 9.30 -3.96 -17.75
CA ALA A 127 10.09 -5.03 -17.17
C ALA A 127 9.18 -6.11 -16.56
N LEU A 128 9.65 -7.35 -16.49
CA LEU A 128 8.88 -8.46 -15.93
C LEU A 128 9.00 -8.53 -14.41
N ILE A 129 7.87 -8.87 -13.78
CA ILE A 129 7.82 -9.28 -12.37
C ILE A 129 7.57 -10.79 -12.36
N PRO A 130 8.50 -11.62 -11.84
CA PRO A 130 8.35 -13.06 -11.82
C PRO A 130 7.19 -13.48 -10.92
N ASN A 131 6.42 -14.47 -11.39
CA ASN A 131 5.35 -15.08 -10.62
C ASN A 131 5.78 -16.50 -10.19
N PRO A 132 6.02 -16.73 -8.90
CA PRO A 132 6.52 -18.00 -8.40
C PRO A 132 5.47 -19.13 -8.43
N VAL A 133 4.18 -18.79 -8.60
CA VAL A 133 3.09 -19.77 -8.53
C VAL A 133 2.81 -20.43 -9.86
N ASN A 134 2.68 -19.62 -10.93
CA ASN A 134 2.26 -20.14 -12.23
C ASN A 134 3.07 -19.58 -13.40
N ARG A 135 4.20 -18.92 -13.15
CA ARG A 135 5.08 -18.29 -14.14
C ARG A 135 4.46 -17.19 -15.00
N VAL A 136 3.14 -16.92 -14.89
CA VAL A 136 2.51 -15.81 -15.63
C VAL A 136 2.95 -14.51 -14.98
N ALA A 137 3.90 -13.85 -15.61
CA ALA A 137 4.56 -12.66 -15.06
C ALA A 137 3.60 -11.48 -14.90
N GLY A 138 3.85 -10.65 -13.87
CA GLY A 138 3.42 -9.28 -13.86
C GLY A 138 4.40 -8.39 -14.63
N PHE A 139 4.17 -7.10 -14.60
CA PHE A 139 5.03 -6.14 -15.29
C PHE A 139 5.21 -4.85 -14.49
N SER A 140 6.24 -4.10 -14.82
CA SER A 140 6.46 -2.77 -14.25
C SER A 140 6.84 -1.75 -15.30
N ILE A 141 6.38 -0.52 -15.13
CA ILE A 141 6.75 0.65 -15.91
C ILE A 141 6.67 1.89 -15.03
N HIS A 142 7.62 2.83 -15.14
CA HIS A 142 7.66 4.10 -14.40
C HIS A 142 7.44 3.92 -12.88
N GLN A 143 8.12 2.94 -12.24
CA GLN A 143 7.97 2.59 -10.82
C GLN A 143 6.54 2.18 -10.40
N HIS A 144 5.71 1.79 -11.36
CA HIS A 144 4.42 1.15 -11.13
C HIS A 144 4.55 -0.34 -11.40
N TYR A 145 4.14 -1.15 -10.43
CA TYR A 145 4.29 -2.61 -10.40
C TYR A 145 2.91 -3.25 -10.46
N PHE A 146 2.62 -3.93 -11.55
CA PHE A 146 1.31 -4.51 -11.84
C PHE A 146 1.35 -6.00 -11.61
N VAL A 147 0.50 -6.48 -10.69
CA VAL A 147 0.41 -7.87 -10.28
C VAL A 147 -1.04 -8.37 -10.36
N PRO A 148 -1.28 -9.70 -10.44
CA PRO A 148 -2.63 -10.25 -10.50
C PRO A 148 -3.49 -9.86 -9.29
N GLY A 149 -4.83 -9.99 -9.43
CA GLY A 149 -5.79 -9.85 -8.33
C GLY A 149 -5.90 -11.07 -7.41
N PHE A 150 -5.08 -12.11 -7.60
CA PHE A 150 -5.06 -13.32 -6.76
C PHE A 150 -4.01 -13.16 -5.65
N PRO A 151 -4.41 -13.12 -4.37
CA PRO A 151 -3.49 -12.91 -3.24
C PRO A 151 -2.29 -13.86 -3.24
N GLU A 152 -2.52 -15.14 -3.56
CA GLU A 152 -1.50 -16.20 -3.57
C GLU A 152 -0.37 -15.92 -4.58
N MET A 153 -0.67 -15.17 -5.64
CA MET A 153 0.31 -14.76 -6.66
C MET A 153 0.84 -13.35 -6.38
N ALA A 154 -0.06 -12.41 -6.12
CA ALA A 154 0.27 -10.99 -5.99
C ALA A 154 1.19 -10.68 -4.80
N HIS A 155 0.95 -11.32 -3.65
CA HIS A 155 1.72 -11.03 -2.44
C HIS A 155 3.19 -11.43 -2.56
N PRO A 156 3.56 -12.66 -2.97
CA PRO A 156 4.98 -12.99 -3.20
C PRO A 156 5.61 -12.19 -4.35
N MET A 157 4.83 -11.75 -5.34
CA MET A 157 5.35 -10.87 -6.40
C MET A 157 5.67 -9.47 -5.86
N MET A 158 4.82 -8.89 -5.00
CA MET A 158 5.11 -7.63 -4.31
C MET A 158 6.34 -7.76 -3.42
N GLU A 159 6.44 -8.85 -2.68
CA GLU A 159 7.60 -9.13 -1.83
C GLU A 159 8.89 -9.19 -2.63
N TRP A 160 8.88 -9.93 -3.75
CA TRP A 160 10.02 -10.00 -4.66
C TRP A 160 10.44 -8.62 -5.18
N VAL A 161 9.48 -7.76 -5.56
CA VAL A 161 9.78 -6.38 -6.00
C VAL A 161 10.45 -5.59 -4.90
N LEU A 162 9.89 -5.63 -3.68
CA LEU A 162 10.45 -4.91 -2.53
C LEU A 162 11.87 -5.36 -2.24
N ASP A 163 12.11 -6.66 -2.17
CA ASP A 163 13.41 -7.23 -1.79
C ASP A 163 14.46 -7.07 -2.89
N THR A 164 14.05 -7.07 -4.16
CA THR A 164 14.96 -6.93 -5.30
C THR A 164 15.33 -5.48 -5.58
N HIS A 165 14.35 -4.57 -5.54
CA HIS A 165 14.58 -3.20 -6.01
C HIS A 165 14.71 -2.18 -4.88
N TYR A 166 14.16 -2.45 -3.68
CA TYR A 166 14.01 -1.49 -2.61
C TYR A 166 14.64 -1.89 -1.28
N ALA A 167 15.43 -2.98 -1.24
CA ALA A 167 16.12 -3.43 -0.02
C ALA A 167 16.99 -2.32 0.61
N HIS A 168 17.55 -1.42 -0.20
CA HIS A 168 18.32 -0.27 0.25
C HIS A 168 17.53 0.76 1.06
N LEU A 169 16.18 0.70 1.04
CA LEU A 169 15.29 1.57 1.81
C LEU A 169 14.89 0.96 3.16
N PHE A 170 15.15 -0.35 3.37
CA PHE A 170 14.69 -1.05 4.55
C PHE A 170 15.31 -0.50 5.83
N HIS A 171 14.45 -0.21 6.81
CA HIS A 171 14.84 0.26 8.14
C HIS A 171 15.76 1.49 8.15
N GLN A 172 15.80 2.29 7.04
CA GLN A 172 16.60 3.50 6.96
C GLN A 172 16.07 4.61 7.85
N THR A 173 14.75 4.69 8.00
CA THR A 173 14.12 5.65 8.90
C THR A 173 13.74 4.94 10.18
N LYS A 174 14.36 5.33 11.28
CA LYS A 174 13.90 4.88 12.59
C LYS A 174 12.58 5.60 12.86
N TYR A 175 11.50 4.84 12.82
CA TYR A 175 10.16 5.32 13.11
C TYR A 175 9.63 4.60 14.33
N LEU A 176 9.12 5.36 15.28
CA LEU A 176 8.51 4.84 16.49
C LEU A 176 7.05 5.29 16.54
N GLU A 177 6.19 4.39 16.94
CA GLU A 177 4.82 4.68 17.32
C GLU A 177 4.61 4.14 18.73
N GLN A 178 4.15 4.99 19.64
CA GLN A 178 3.79 4.61 21.01
C GLN A 178 2.47 5.23 21.38
N SER A 179 1.68 4.52 22.18
CA SER A 179 0.41 4.99 22.69
C SER A 179 0.14 4.55 24.12
N ILE A 180 -0.83 5.23 24.74
CA ILE A 180 -1.41 4.91 26.03
C ILE A 180 -2.92 4.81 25.86
N ILE A 181 -3.56 4.07 26.76
CA ILE A 181 -5.00 4.04 26.91
C ILE A 181 -5.40 5.03 27.99
N VAL A 182 -6.13 6.06 27.62
CA VAL A 182 -6.72 7.05 28.54
C VAL A 182 -8.08 6.55 28.95
N GLU A 183 -8.21 6.09 30.20
CA GLU A 183 -9.44 5.52 30.73
C GLU A 183 -10.52 6.60 30.89
N SER A 184 -11.72 6.31 30.40
CA SER A 184 -12.84 7.27 30.34
C SER A 184 -12.49 8.61 29.72
N GLY A 185 -11.45 8.64 28.87
CA GLY A 185 -10.98 9.84 28.19
C GLY A 185 -12.06 10.43 27.29
N VAL A 186 -12.15 11.75 27.32
CA VAL A 186 -13.01 12.54 26.43
C VAL A 186 -12.11 13.28 25.45
N GLU A 187 -12.17 12.88 24.18
CA GLU A 187 -11.26 13.36 23.13
C GLU A 187 -11.19 14.91 23.06
N SER A 188 -12.35 15.59 23.17
CA SER A 188 -12.40 17.06 23.13
C SER A 188 -11.60 17.75 24.24
N ARG A 189 -11.39 17.09 25.38
CA ARG A 189 -10.56 17.61 26.47
C ARG A 189 -9.06 17.40 26.25
N LEU A 190 -8.68 16.56 25.29
CA LEU A 190 -7.30 16.23 24.96
C LEU A 190 -6.75 17.10 23.81
N ILE A 191 -7.60 17.84 23.10
CA ILE A 191 -7.24 18.58 21.88
C ILE A 191 -6.09 19.57 22.14
N ASP A 192 -6.17 20.39 23.17
CA ASP A 192 -5.17 21.39 23.47
C ASP A 192 -3.82 20.76 23.83
N LEU A 193 -3.85 19.67 24.60
CA LEU A 193 -2.65 18.88 24.90
C LEU A 193 -2.02 18.29 23.63
N MET A 194 -2.85 17.72 22.73
CA MET A 194 -2.37 17.16 21.46
C MET A 194 -1.71 18.25 20.60
N ASN A 195 -2.33 19.42 20.47
CA ASN A 195 -1.79 20.54 19.69
C ASN A 195 -0.46 21.04 20.26
N THR A 196 -0.37 21.16 21.58
CA THR A 196 0.87 21.54 22.27
C THR A 196 1.99 20.54 21.94
N VAL A 197 1.72 19.26 22.09
CA VAL A 197 2.72 18.20 21.83
C VAL A 197 3.16 18.14 20.35
N ILE A 198 2.23 18.32 19.42
CA ILE A 198 2.57 18.41 17.99
C ILE A 198 3.56 19.55 17.72
N THR A 199 3.28 20.71 18.32
CA THR A 199 4.08 21.93 18.10
C THR A 199 5.45 21.85 18.74
N GLU A 200 5.53 21.30 19.96
CA GLU A 200 6.79 21.25 20.72
C GLU A 200 7.75 20.16 20.26
N PHE A 201 7.24 19.00 19.85
CA PHE A 201 8.09 17.84 19.58
C PHE A 201 8.18 17.48 18.09
N ASP A 202 7.45 18.16 17.20
CA ASP A 202 7.44 17.86 15.75
C ASP A 202 7.17 16.36 15.48
N VAL A 203 6.08 15.87 16.08
CA VAL A 203 5.58 14.50 15.94
C VAL A 203 4.15 14.50 15.39
N LYS A 204 3.69 13.38 14.85
CA LYS A 204 2.27 13.15 14.58
C LYS A 204 1.61 12.58 15.83
N VAL A 205 0.61 13.27 16.37
CA VAL A 205 -0.21 12.77 17.46
C VAL A 205 -1.49 12.19 16.89
N PHE A 206 -1.97 11.10 17.46
CA PHE A 206 -3.24 10.48 17.09
C PHE A 206 -4.08 10.17 18.31
N SER A 207 -5.40 10.15 18.12
CA SER A 207 -6.37 9.73 19.11
C SER A 207 -7.39 8.79 18.45
N LEU A 208 -7.64 7.66 19.08
CA LEU A 208 -8.54 6.62 18.60
C LEU A 208 -9.56 6.30 19.70
N PRO A 209 -10.73 6.94 19.69
CA PRO A 209 -11.76 6.71 20.71
C PRO A 209 -12.44 5.36 20.51
N LYS A 210 -12.62 4.61 21.60
CA LYS A 210 -13.41 3.39 21.67
C LYS A 210 -14.60 3.60 22.62
N LEU A 211 -15.79 3.42 22.11
CA LEU A 211 -17.02 3.73 22.83
C LEU A 211 -17.55 2.54 23.66
N LYS A 212 -17.37 1.30 23.21
CA LYS A 212 -17.89 0.08 23.84
C LYS A 212 -16.95 -1.09 23.60
N PRO A 213 -16.88 -2.11 24.51
CA PRO A 213 -17.58 -2.20 25.79
C PRO A 213 -16.99 -1.30 26.88
N ASN A 214 -15.70 -0.97 26.86
CA ASN A 214 -15.00 -0.15 27.87
C ASN A 214 -14.57 1.16 27.20
N PRO A 215 -15.28 2.30 27.45
CA PRO A 215 -14.95 3.58 26.85
C PRO A 215 -13.54 4.02 27.23
N HIS A 216 -12.73 4.34 26.23
CA HIS A 216 -11.38 4.87 26.40
C HIS A 216 -10.92 5.57 25.14
N VAL A 217 -9.83 6.30 25.23
CA VAL A 217 -9.13 6.88 24.07
C VAL A 217 -7.73 6.29 24.02
N GLU A 218 -7.37 5.65 22.93
CA GLU A 218 -5.98 5.37 22.64
C GLU A 218 -5.35 6.68 22.15
N LEU A 219 -4.40 7.23 22.90
CA LEU A 219 -3.69 8.46 22.60
C LEU A 219 -2.22 8.15 22.38
N GLY A 220 -1.68 8.56 21.24
CA GLY A 220 -0.30 8.22 20.91
C GLY A 220 0.40 9.24 20.05
N ALA A 221 1.71 9.02 19.92
CA ALA A 221 2.59 9.82 19.06
C ALA A 221 3.41 8.92 18.16
N LYS A 222 3.73 9.43 16.96
CA LYS A 222 4.53 8.74 15.97
C LYS A 222 5.46 9.67 15.22
N GLY A 223 6.70 9.19 14.96
CA GLY A 223 7.75 9.97 14.32
C GLY A 223 9.16 9.46 14.63
N ALA A 224 10.13 10.37 14.69
CA ALA A 224 11.50 10.04 15.11
C ALA A 224 11.53 9.52 16.55
N PRO A 225 12.26 8.43 16.88
CA PRO A 225 12.17 7.77 18.17
C PRO A 225 12.42 8.67 19.37
N ASP A 226 13.44 9.51 19.31
CA ASP A 226 13.82 10.45 20.37
C ASP A 226 12.72 11.49 20.63
N LYS A 227 12.11 12.01 19.57
CA LYS A 227 10.99 12.95 19.64
C LYS A 227 9.73 12.28 20.20
N VAL A 228 9.41 11.06 19.75
CA VAL A 228 8.25 10.30 20.23
C VAL A 228 8.39 9.98 21.71
N LEU A 229 9.58 9.58 22.18
CA LEU A 229 9.80 9.29 23.60
C LEU A 229 9.55 10.54 24.47
N GLN A 230 10.02 11.71 24.04
CA GLN A 230 9.77 12.97 24.74
C GLN A 230 8.29 13.38 24.69
N ALA A 231 7.67 13.28 23.53
CA ALA A 231 6.24 13.53 23.33
C ALA A 231 5.37 12.64 24.23
N MET A 232 5.69 11.36 24.35
CA MET A 232 4.95 10.44 25.21
C MET A 232 5.08 10.78 26.70
N VAL A 233 6.22 11.31 27.14
CA VAL A 233 6.36 11.82 28.52
C VAL A 233 5.42 13.02 28.74
N ALA A 234 5.38 13.96 27.80
CA ALA A 234 4.49 15.13 27.87
C ALA A 234 3.00 14.72 27.82
N LEU A 235 2.63 13.79 26.90
CA LEU A 235 1.26 13.27 26.83
C LEU A 235 0.82 12.61 28.14
N LYS A 236 1.67 11.75 28.73
CA LYS A 236 1.37 11.06 30.01
C LYS A 236 1.17 12.08 31.17
N ALA A 237 2.00 13.10 31.25
CA ALA A 237 1.88 14.16 32.26
C ALA A 237 0.61 14.98 32.03
N GLY A 238 0.37 15.49 30.83
CA GLY A 238 -0.79 16.31 30.51
C GLY A 238 -2.13 15.59 30.68
N VAL A 239 -2.21 14.30 30.36
CA VAL A 239 -3.40 13.47 30.63
C VAL A 239 -3.71 13.42 32.12
N LYS A 240 -2.68 13.29 32.96
CA LYS A 240 -2.82 13.29 34.43
C LYS A 240 -3.27 14.66 34.94
N ASP A 241 -2.71 15.74 34.42
CA ASP A 241 -3.07 17.11 34.78
C ASP A 241 -4.52 17.47 34.43
N LEU A 242 -5.05 16.86 33.36
CA LEU A 242 -6.46 16.94 32.97
C LEU A 242 -7.39 16.09 33.86
N GLY A 243 -6.85 15.35 34.83
CA GLY A 243 -7.60 14.52 35.74
C GLY A 243 -7.98 13.13 35.23
N PHE A 244 -7.35 12.67 34.14
CA PHE A 244 -7.55 11.32 33.64
C PHE A 244 -6.48 10.36 34.15
N THR A 245 -6.84 9.07 34.16
CA THR A 245 -5.90 7.98 34.36
C THR A 245 -5.52 7.34 33.02
N TRP A 246 -4.34 6.75 32.96
CA TRP A 246 -3.87 6.07 31.77
C TRP A 246 -3.11 4.78 32.14
N ARG A 247 -3.02 3.89 31.17
CA ARG A 247 -2.14 2.70 31.20
C ARG A 247 -1.42 2.56 29.85
N ASP A 248 -0.29 1.86 29.85
CA ASP A 248 0.40 1.60 28.59
C ASP A 248 -0.46 0.73 27.65
N PHE A 249 -0.37 1.02 26.36
CA PHE A 249 -0.98 0.18 25.34
C PHE A 249 -0.14 -1.09 25.18
N THR A 250 -0.78 -2.25 25.30
CA THR A 250 -0.19 -3.55 24.95
C THR A 250 -0.93 -4.08 23.74
N ALA A 251 -0.22 -4.22 22.60
CA ALA A 251 -0.77 -4.89 21.44
C ALA A 251 -1.13 -6.34 21.82
N SER A 252 -2.38 -6.71 21.58
CA SER A 252 -2.89 -8.08 21.79
C SER A 252 -2.59 -8.96 20.58
#